data_e24a5fc731bf4c54cc32093c9fe97a68
#
_entry.id   e24a5fc731bf4c54cc32093c9fe97a68
#
_cell.length_a   1.000
_cell.length_b   1.000
_cell.length_c   1.000
_cell.angle_alpha   90.00
_cell.angle_beta   90.00
_cell.angle_gamma   90.00
#
_symmetry.space_group_name_H-M   'P 1'
#
loop_
_entity.id
_entity.type
_entity.pdbx_description
1 polymer ?
#
loop_
_entity_poly.entity_id
_entity_poly.type
_entity_poly.pdbx_seq_one_letter_code
_entity_poly.pdbx_strand_id
1 'polypeptide(L)'
;MRAALLSCVFAAGMSLVAAPLLPAAAQSVRPKSATAAAAGEGGKLQESNEWTVGIAGGLLEGTNIRFAAEMAKVLDDRPNLRVLPMVTYGALGNIEDLLYLKGVDVTITSADVLDEFVRNGTLANIKTRIRYICSFYINEMHVYVRPEIKTLEDLAGKKVSFNTVGSAANLTGGIVFDRLKINAEKVFINNSVAMEKMRTGEIAGVVHVTGKPTDLFAKFKPEPGFHFLPVPFPRSLQDYYVPTKLTSQDYPNLLKPGETVETIGVPQVLAVYNWSPETERYRRVSRFVEYLFKRFDQFKQPPFHPKWNEINLASSLPGWTRFRAAEELLASTRPPQAFGAEKQQFDQWMNARAATNGGRRLSEEETQALFEQFRGWMQREGGQPPR
;
A
#
# COMPACT_ATOMS: atom_id res chain seq x y z
N MET A 1 -13.46 -7.07 67.36
CA MET A 1 -13.28 -6.14 68.47
C MET A 1 -13.50 -4.77 67.87
N ARG A 2 -14.71 -4.18 68.02
CA ARG A 2 -15.11 -3.15 69.00
C ARG A 2 -14.14 -1.96 68.97
N ALA A 3 -14.56 -0.84 68.56
CA ALA A 3 -15.41 0.28 69.02
C ALA A 3 -14.52 1.54 68.99
N ALA A 4 -14.86 2.77 68.88
CA ALA A 4 -16.09 3.55 69.09
C ALA A 4 -15.84 4.97 68.54
N LEU A 5 -16.80 5.58 67.98
CA LEU A 5 -17.47 6.84 68.24
C LEU A 5 -16.72 7.94 69.07
N LEU A 6 -16.64 9.15 68.52
CA LEU A 6 -16.94 10.35 69.31
C LEU A 6 -17.51 11.48 68.43
N SER A 7 -18.73 11.84 68.73
CA SER A 7 -19.47 13.02 68.26
C SER A 7 -19.00 14.26 69.06
N CYS A 8 -18.88 15.41 68.40
CA CYS A 8 -18.98 16.71 69.10
C CYS A 8 -19.92 17.63 68.35
N VAL A 9 -21.07 17.85 68.95
CA VAL A 9 -22.06 18.88 68.64
C VAL A 9 -21.58 20.21 69.26
N PHE A 10 -21.56 21.29 68.47
CA PHE A 10 -21.61 22.63 69.00
C PHE A 10 -22.65 23.47 68.30
N ALA A 11 -23.68 23.84 69.04
CA ALA A 11 -24.74 24.77 68.71
C ALA A 11 -24.38 26.16 69.30
N ALA A 12 -24.53 27.18 68.47
CA ALA A 12 -24.80 28.58 68.90
C ALA A 12 -25.00 29.39 67.60
N GLY A 13 -26.10 29.96 67.33
CA GLY A 13 -26.57 31.19 67.96
C GLY A 13 -27.06 32.07 66.83
N MET A 14 -28.36 32.17 66.64
CA MET A 14 -29.09 33.01 65.67
C MET A 14 -28.87 34.48 65.96
N SER A 15 -28.59 35.27 64.91
CA SER A 15 -28.87 36.72 64.90
C SER A 15 -29.35 37.13 63.49
N LEU A 16 -30.64 37.34 63.32
CA LEU A 16 -31.22 37.96 62.17
C LEU A 16 -30.90 39.43 62.11
N VAL A 17 -30.20 39.87 61.02
CA VAL A 17 -30.21 41.30 60.64
C VAL A 17 -30.85 41.35 59.24
N ALA A 18 -32.02 41.98 59.19
CA ALA A 18 -32.71 42.25 57.94
C ALA A 18 -32.04 43.48 57.27
N ALA A 19 -31.55 43.28 56.02
CA ALA A 19 -31.11 44.38 55.17
C ALA A 19 -32.05 44.42 53.92
N PRO A 20 -32.34 45.61 53.39
CA PRO A 20 -33.37 45.77 52.38
C PRO A 20 -32.90 45.30 50.99
N LEU A 21 -33.78 44.56 50.29
CA LEU A 21 -33.65 44.15 48.92
C LEU A 21 -33.74 45.35 47.97
N LEU A 22 -32.62 45.70 47.34
CA LEU A 22 -32.62 46.51 46.12
C LEU A 22 -32.66 45.55 44.91
N PRO A 23 -33.46 45.81 43.86
CA PRO A 23 -33.52 44.97 42.68
C PRO A 23 -32.21 45.18 41.87
N ALA A 24 -31.35 44.17 41.85
CA ALA A 24 -30.21 44.12 40.93
C ALA A 24 -30.76 43.88 39.51
N ALA A 25 -30.67 44.90 38.67
CA ALA A 25 -30.86 44.77 37.25
C ALA A 25 -29.79 43.79 36.72
N ALA A 26 -30.21 42.57 36.41
CA ALA A 26 -29.37 41.58 35.72
C ALA A 26 -29.11 42.11 34.32
N GLN A 27 -27.98 42.78 34.11
CA GLN A 27 -27.39 42.98 32.79
C GLN A 27 -26.93 41.60 32.30
N SER A 28 -27.68 41.03 31.40
CA SER A 28 -27.26 39.85 30.62
C SER A 28 -26.04 40.23 29.78
N VAL A 29 -24.84 40.02 30.29
CA VAL A 29 -23.63 40.02 29.48
C VAL A 29 -23.69 38.78 28.60
N ARG A 30 -24.21 38.92 27.38
CA ARG A 30 -24.05 37.90 26.36
C ARG A 30 -22.56 37.75 26.06
N PRO A 31 -22.01 36.54 26.15
CA PRO A 31 -20.62 36.31 25.75
C PRO A 31 -20.52 36.37 24.22
N LYS A 32 -20.19 37.55 23.67
CA LYS A 32 -19.89 37.75 22.24
C LYS A 32 -18.61 37.03 21.78
N SER A 33 -17.83 36.43 22.66
CA SER A 33 -16.56 35.78 22.30
C SER A 33 -16.67 34.31 21.96
N ALA A 34 -17.66 33.58 22.48
CA ALA A 34 -17.79 32.12 22.24
C ALA A 34 -18.20 31.77 20.80
N THR A 35 -19.07 32.56 20.17
CA THR A 35 -19.53 32.34 18.80
C THR A 35 -18.46 32.65 17.73
N ALA A 36 -17.63 33.68 17.96
CA ALA A 36 -16.55 34.00 17.03
C ALA A 36 -15.37 33.02 17.13
N ALA A 37 -15.07 32.53 18.35
CA ALA A 37 -14.06 31.48 18.55
C ALA A 37 -14.51 30.13 17.95
N ALA A 38 -15.76 29.74 18.16
CA ALA A 38 -16.32 28.51 17.57
C ALA A 38 -16.39 28.56 16.03
N ALA A 39 -16.70 29.73 15.44
CA ALA A 39 -16.66 29.92 13.99
C ALA A 39 -15.22 29.86 13.44
N GLY A 40 -14.24 30.37 14.18
CA GLY A 40 -12.82 30.29 13.82
C GLY A 40 -12.25 28.85 13.93
N GLU A 41 -12.68 28.08 14.92
CA GLU A 41 -12.32 26.68 15.08
C GLU A 41 -12.97 25.80 14.01
N GLY A 42 -14.26 26.04 13.68
CA GLY A 42 -14.93 25.35 12.58
C GLY A 42 -14.26 25.58 11.23
N GLY A 43 -13.83 26.80 10.94
CA GLY A 43 -13.08 27.15 9.74
C GLY A 43 -11.73 26.42 9.66
N LYS A 44 -10.98 26.41 10.76
CA LYS A 44 -9.69 25.68 10.85
C LYS A 44 -9.87 24.17 10.70
N LEU A 45 -10.92 23.61 11.29
CA LEU A 45 -11.24 22.20 11.18
C LEU A 45 -11.53 21.82 9.72
N GLN A 46 -12.33 22.62 9.02
CA GLN A 46 -12.64 22.40 7.61
C GLN A 46 -11.38 22.52 6.74
N GLU A 47 -10.63 23.60 6.87
CA GLU A 47 -9.39 23.86 6.13
C GLU A 47 -8.36 22.73 6.33
N SER A 48 -8.21 22.26 7.58
CA SER A 48 -7.26 21.18 7.89
C SER A 48 -7.62 19.84 7.30
N ASN A 49 -8.92 19.56 7.04
CA ASN A 49 -9.40 18.26 6.58
C ASN A 49 -9.77 18.23 5.10
N GLU A 50 -10.05 19.37 4.49
CA GLU A 50 -10.56 19.46 3.12
C GLU A 50 -9.66 18.73 2.11
N TRP A 51 -8.35 18.95 2.20
CA TRP A 51 -7.34 18.41 1.29
C TRP A 51 -6.39 17.39 1.94
N THR A 52 -6.83 16.76 3.03
CA THR A 52 -6.03 15.73 3.70
C THR A 52 -6.31 14.36 3.09
N VAL A 53 -5.26 13.69 2.63
CA VAL A 53 -5.28 12.33 2.07
C VAL A 53 -4.55 11.40 3.03
N GLY A 54 -5.24 10.37 3.50
CA GLY A 54 -4.66 9.29 4.29
C GLY A 54 -4.17 8.14 3.41
N ILE A 55 -2.93 7.71 3.63
CA ILE A 55 -2.31 6.58 2.89
C ILE A 55 -2.03 5.43 3.85
N ALA A 56 -2.73 4.30 3.67
CA ALA A 56 -2.41 3.07 4.37
C ALA A 56 -1.13 2.45 3.78
N GLY A 57 -0.06 2.44 4.57
CA GLY A 57 1.28 2.04 4.13
C GLY A 57 1.69 0.63 4.54
N GLY A 58 1.12 0.07 5.60
CA GLY A 58 1.49 -1.25 6.12
C GLY A 58 2.38 -1.20 7.35
N LEU A 59 3.09 -2.28 7.59
CA LEU A 59 3.94 -2.46 8.78
C LEU A 59 5.10 -1.45 8.81
N LEU A 60 5.49 -1.05 10.01
CA LEU A 60 6.54 -0.06 10.25
C LEU A 60 7.90 -0.47 9.66
N GLU A 61 8.19 -1.77 9.59
CA GLU A 61 9.44 -2.33 9.02
C GLU A 61 9.37 -2.53 7.49
N GLY A 62 8.20 -2.26 6.87
CA GLY A 62 7.96 -2.51 5.45
C GLY A 62 8.36 -1.34 4.56
N THR A 63 8.68 -1.64 3.32
CA THR A 63 8.97 -0.61 2.31
C THR A 63 7.74 0.23 1.98
N ASN A 64 6.52 -0.31 2.04
CA ASN A 64 5.30 0.42 1.72
C ASN A 64 5.08 1.64 2.61
N ILE A 65 5.29 1.53 3.93
CA ILE A 65 5.15 2.67 4.84
C ILE A 65 6.23 3.74 4.59
N ARG A 66 7.44 3.33 4.19
CA ARG A 66 8.48 4.25 3.78
C ARG A 66 8.06 5.06 2.55
N PHE A 67 7.49 4.40 1.54
CA PHE A 67 6.94 5.08 0.36
C PHE A 67 5.81 6.05 0.71
N ALA A 68 4.90 5.65 1.61
CA ALA A 68 3.85 6.55 2.09
C ALA A 68 4.41 7.79 2.80
N ALA A 69 5.45 7.61 3.61
CA ALA A 69 6.14 8.72 4.29
C ALA A 69 6.93 9.60 3.30
N GLU A 70 7.56 9.03 2.31
CA GLU A 70 8.26 9.77 1.25
C GLU A 70 7.26 10.55 0.38
N MET A 71 6.09 9.98 0.05
CA MET A 71 5.00 10.72 -0.60
C MET A 71 4.52 11.89 0.26
N ALA A 72 4.34 11.71 1.56
CA ALA A 72 4.00 12.80 2.46
C ALA A 72 5.05 13.92 2.41
N LYS A 73 6.33 13.56 2.42
CA LYS A 73 7.43 14.54 2.41
C LYS A 73 7.47 15.38 1.12
N VAL A 74 7.17 14.80 -0.03
CA VAL A 74 7.27 15.50 -1.34
C VAL A 74 5.97 16.18 -1.74
N LEU A 75 4.83 15.56 -1.40
CA LEU A 75 3.54 16.01 -1.90
C LEU A 75 2.82 16.99 -0.95
N ASP A 76 3.19 17.03 0.34
CA ASP A 76 2.56 17.94 1.31
C ASP A 76 2.76 19.40 0.85
N ASP A 77 1.67 20.13 0.71
CA ASP A 77 1.64 21.50 0.17
C ASP A 77 0.45 22.26 0.77
N ARG A 78 0.53 22.53 2.07
CA ARG A 78 -0.57 23.19 2.81
C ARG A 78 -0.77 24.64 2.37
N PRO A 79 -2.00 25.08 2.25
CA PRO A 79 -3.26 24.40 2.54
C PRO A 79 -3.80 23.50 1.40
N ASN A 80 -3.10 23.39 0.26
CA ASN A 80 -3.62 22.77 -0.96
C ASN A 80 -3.69 21.24 -0.91
N LEU A 81 -2.74 20.58 -0.23
CA LEU A 81 -2.69 19.14 -0.06
C LEU A 81 -1.95 18.80 1.23
N ARG A 82 -2.51 17.90 2.02
CA ARG A 82 -1.85 17.28 3.16
C ARG A 82 -1.86 15.77 2.99
N VAL A 83 -0.72 15.12 3.17
CA VAL A 83 -0.58 13.67 3.03
C VAL A 83 -0.20 13.07 4.38
N LEU A 84 -1.00 12.10 4.85
CA LEU A 84 -0.80 11.43 6.13
C LEU A 84 -0.48 9.95 5.90
N PRO A 85 0.76 9.51 6.11
CA PRO A 85 1.10 8.10 6.09
C PRO A 85 0.59 7.41 7.35
N MET A 86 -0.03 6.25 7.20
CA MET A 86 -0.58 5.47 8.30
C MET A 86 0.07 4.10 8.36
N VAL A 87 0.56 3.72 9.54
CA VAL A 87 1.01 2.37 9.85
C VAL A 87 -0.21 1.49 10.00
N THR A 88 -0.20 0.33 9.38
CA THR A 88 -1.29 -0.65 9.35
C THR A 88 -0.75 -2.07 9.52
N TYR A 89 -1.64 -3.06 9.48
CA TYR A 89 -1.25 -4.47 9.60
C TYR A 89 -0.65 -5.09 8.33
N GLY A 90 -0.69 -4.38 7.18
CA GLY A 90 -0.07 -4.81 5.93
C GLY A 90 -1.05 -4.91 4.76
N ALA A 91 -0.57 -5.46 3.64
CA ALA A 91 -1.21 -5.37 2.34
C ALA A 91 -2.66 -5.91 2.31
N LEU A 92 -2.96 -6.97 3.07
CA LEU A 92 -4.30 -7.54 3.16
C LEU A 92 -5.26 -6.59 3.89
N GLY A 93 -4.89 -6.18 5.11
CA GLY A 93 -5.69 -5.25 5.91
C GLY A 93 -5.85 -3.88 5.25
N ASN A 94 -4.87 -3.46 4.47
CA ASN A 94 -4.91 -2.20 3.73
C ASN A 94 -6.10 -2.09 2.77
N ILE A 95 -6.53 -3.18 2.15
CA ILE A 95 -7.72 -3.19 1.29
C ILE A 95 -9.00 -3.06 2.10
N GLU A 96 -9.09 -3.74 3.24
CA GLU A 96 -10.23 -3.62 4.15
C GLU A 96 -10.30 -2.20 4.72
N ASP A 97 -9.16 -1.63 5.13
CA ASP A 97 -9.05 -0.26 5.61
C ASP A 97 -9.49 0.76 4.54
N LEU A 98 -9.07 0.56 3.28
CA LEU A 98 -9.49 1.41 2.17
C LEU A 98 -11.01 1.36 1.93
N LEU A 99 -11.62 0.19 2.13
CA LEU A 99 -13.05 -0.02 1.90
C LEU A 99 -13.94 0.47 3.05
N TYR A 100 -13.46 0.41 4.29
CA TYR A 100 -14.30 0.55 5.47
C TYR A 100 -13.81 1.57 6.50
N LEU A 101 -12.50 1.87 6.55
CA LEU A 101 -11.95 2.77 7.55
C LEU A 101 -12.05 4.23 7.09
N LYS A 102 -12.65 5.07 7.93
CA LYS A 102 -12.73 6.50 7.69
C LYS A 102 -11.35 7.14 7.77
N GLY A 103 -10.98 7.91 6.75
CA GLY A 103 -9.69 8.61 6.69
C GLY A 103 -8.61 7.88 5.87
N VAL A 104 -8.88 6.66 5.40
CA VAL A 104 -8.05 5.99 4.39
C VAL A 104 -8.59 6.33 3.01
N ASP A 105 -7.80 7.00 2.20
CA ASP A 105 -8.17 7.44 0.85
C ASP A 105 -7.36 6.71 -0.22
N VAL A 106 -6.12 6.33 0.10
CA VAL A 106 -5.17 5.64 -0.78
C VAL A 106 -4.52 4.50 0.00
N THR A 107 -4.14 3.45 -0.67
CA THR A 107 -3.38 2.36 -0.04
C THR A 107 -2.31 1.80 -0.96
N ILE A 108 -1.26 1.22 -0.36
CA ILE A 108 -0.28 0.40 -1.06
C ILE A 108 -0.58 -1.06 -0.72
N THR A 109 -0.85 -1.84 -1.75
CA THR A 109 -1.11 -3.29 -1.65
C THR A 109 -0.33 -4.04 -2.73
N SER A 110 -0.54 -5.34 -2.86
CA SER A 110 0.10 -6.15 -3.89
C SER A 110 -0.89 -6.79 -4.85
N ALA A 111 -0.43 -7.13 -6.05
CA ALA A 111 -1.28 -7.70 -7.10
C ALA A 111 -1.90 -9.04 -6.69
N ASP A 112 -1.18 -9.87 -5.96
CA ASP A 112 -1.65 -11.15 -5.44
C ASP A 112 -2.72 -11.01 -4.35
N VAL A 113 -2.63 -9.97 -3.50
CA VAL A 113 -3.68 -9.63 -2.52
C VAL A 113 -4.99 -9.29 -3.23
N LEU A 114 -4.91 -8.45 -4.25
CA LEU A 114 -6.09 -8.08 -5.04
C LEU A 114 -6.73 -9.30 -5.71
N ASP A 115 -5.92 -10.20 -6.27
CA ASP A 115 -6.38 -11.42 -6.91
C ASP A 115 -6.95 -12.43 -5.89
N GLU A 116 -6.36 -12.52 -4.70
CA GLU A 116 -6.85 -13.37 -3.62
C GLU A 116 -8.27 -12.98 -3.19
N PHE A 117 -8.55 -11.69 -3.04
CA PHE A 117 -9.93 -11.22 -2.76
C PHE A 117 -10.92 -11.57 -3.87
N VAL A 118 -10.47 -11.55 -5.13
CA VAL A 118 -11.31 -11.97 -6.27
C VAL A 118 -11.59 -13.46 -6.21
N ARG A 119 -10.57 -14.28 -5.96
CA ARG A 119 -10.70 -15.75 -5.94
C ARG A 119 -11.54 -16.26 -4.77
N ASN A 120 -11.30 -15.72 -3.60
CA ASN A 120 -11.99 -16.17 -2.39
C ASN A 120 -13.39 -15.59 -2.23
N GLY A 121 -13.74 -14.57 -3.04
CA GLY A 121 -15.05 -13.93 -2.97
C GLY A 121 -15.36 -13.26 -1.63
N THR A 122 -14.36 -13.07 -0.76
CA THR A 122 -14.53 -12.52 0.60
C THR A 122 -14.99 -11.06 0.59
N LEU A 123 -14.63 -10.31 -0.46
CA LEU A 123 -15.09 -8.95 -0.68
C LEU A 123 -15.91 -8.88 -1.97
N ALA A 124 -17.23 -8.77 -1.81
CA ALA A 124 -18.15 -8.70 -2.94
C ALA A 124 -17.80 -7.50 -3.86
N ASN A 125 -17.81 -7.76 -5.17
CA ASN A 125 -17.64 -6.74 -6.20
C ASN A 125 -16.33 -5.92 -6.07
N ILE A 126 -15.26 -6.50 -5.55
CA ILE A 126 -14.00 -5.77 -5.31
C ILE A 126 -13.47 -5.09 -6.58
N LYS A 127 -13.58 -5.73 -7.75
CA LYS A 127 -13.14 -5.16 -9.04
C LYS A 127 -13.88 -3.87 -9.44
N THR A 128 -15.10 -3.66 -8.97
CA THR A 128 -15.86 -2.42 -9.22
C THR A 128 -15.62 -1.37 -8.15
N ARG A 129 -15.20 -1.79 -6.95
CA ARG A 129 -14.98 -0.91 -5.79
C ARG A 129 -13.58 -0.34 -5.72
N ILE A 130 -12.57 -1.08 -6.21
CA ILE A 130 -11.16 -0.67 -6.20
C ILE A 130 -10.73 -0.21 -7.58
N ARG A 131 -9.92 0.84 -7.62
CA ARG A 131 -9.19 1.34 -8.78
C ARG A 131 -7.72 1.43 -8.41
N TYR A 132 -6.82 1.32 -9.40
CA TYR A 132 -5.40 1.57 -9.18
C TYR A 132 -5.00 2.93 -9.76
N ILE A 133 -4.11 3.65 -9.09
CA ILE A 133 -3.49 4.86 -9.61
C ILE A 133 -2.39 4.46 -10.59
N CYS A 134 -1.46 3.64 -10.14
CA CYS A 134 -0.39 3.09 -10.95
C CYS A 134 0.03 1.71 -10.44
N SER A 135 0.59 0.88 -11.33
CA SER A 135 1.45 -0.22 -10.93
C SER A 135 2.69 0.39 -10.28
N PHE A 136 3.07 -0.16 -9.14
CA PHE A 136 4.08 0.45 -8.30
C PHE A 136 5.41 -0.32 -8.44
N TYR A 137 6.23 -0.40 -7.42
CA TYR A 137 7.47 -1.15 -7.47
C TYR A 137 7.27 -2.65 -7.19
N ILE A 138 8.34 -3.43 -7.30
CA ILE A 138 8.33 -4.86 -7.00
C ILE A 138 8.81 -5.09 -5.57
N ASN A 139 8.06 -5.89 -4.78
CA ASN A 139 8.55 -6.46 -3.53
C ASN A 139 9.20 -7.80 -3.81
N GLU A 140 10.43 -7.98 -3.41
CA GLU A 140 11.16 -9.24 -3.51
C GLU A 140 10.88 -10.15 -2.32
N MET A 141 10.81 -11.43 -2.59
CA MET A 141 10.73 -12.45 -1.55
C MET A 141 12.15 -12.79 -1.07
N HIS A 142 12.39 -12.63 0.23
CA HIS A 142 13.63 -12.99 0.88
C HIS A 142 13.35 -14.21 1.75
N VAL A 143 14.11 -15.27 1.54
CA VAL A 143 14.11 -16.46 2.40
C VAL A 143 15.49 -16.56 3.03
N TYR A 144 15.64 -16.12 4.28
CA TYR A 144 16.90 -16.10 4.99
C TYR A 144 16.92 -17.19 6.05
N VAL A 145 17.97 -18.00 6.06
CA VAL A 145 17.98 -19.27 6.78
C VAL A 145 19.26 -19.52 7.55
N ARG A 146 19.18 -20.48 8.47
CA ARG A 146 20.29 -21.01 9.25
C ARG A 146 21.25 -21.84 8.38
N PRO A 147 22.52 -22.04 8.84
CA PRO A 147 23.58 -22.72 8.07
C PRO A 147 23.25 -24.14 7.60
N GLU A 148 22.45 -24.89 8.36
CA GLU A 148 22.10 -26.27 8.05
C GLU A 148 21.03 -26.42 6.95
N ILE A 149 20.29 -25.37 6.65
CA ILE A 149 19.27 -25.34 5.61
C ILE A 149 19.95 -24.99 4.28
N LYS A 150 19.88 -25.84 3.27
CA LYS A 150 20.56 -25.65 1.98
C LYS A 150 19.59 -25.42 0.83
N THR A 151 18.39 -25.95 0.95
CA THR A 151 17.32 -25.85 -0.07
C THR A 151 16.01 -25.45 0.58
N LEU A 152 15.02 -25.07 -0.22
CA LEU A 152 13.67 -24.77 0.29
C LEU A 152 12.99 -26.03 0.85
N GLU A 153 13.30 -27.20 0.29
CA GLU A 153 12.79 -28.50 0.73
C GLU A 153 13.25 -28.86 2.15
N ASP A 154 14.45 -28.41 2.56
CA ASP A 154 14.96 -28.62 3.92
C ASP A 154 14.12 -27.89 4.98
N LEU A 155 13.27 -26.95 4.58
CA LEU A 155 12.34 -26.26 5.46
C LEU A 155 11.09 -27.09 5.79
N ALA A 156 10.87 -28.22 5.12
CA ALA A 156 9.72 -29.08 5.41
C ALA A 156 9.74 -29.55 6.88
N GLY A 157 8.63 -29.33 7.58
CA GLY A 157 8.49 -29.65 9.02
C GLY A 157 9.31 -28.75 9.96
N LYS A 158 10.01 -27.74 9.44
CA LYS A 158 10.74 -26.77 10.27
C LYS A 158 9.89 -25.54 10.54
N LYS A 159 10.09 -24.90 11.69
CA LYS A 159 9.48 -23.62 12.03
C LYS A 159 10.12 -22.51 11.19
N VAL A 160 9.30 -21.82 10.43
CA VAL A 160 9.72 -20.70 9.57
C VAL A 160 8.81 -19.50 9.85
N SER A 161 9.39 -18.34 10.08
CA SER A 161 8.61 -17.12 10.29
C SER A 161 8.11 -16.55 8.97
N PHE A 162 6.81 -16.25 8.94
CA PHE A 162 6.14 -15.54 7.85
C PHE A 162 5.68 -14.14 8.31
N ASN A 163 6.45 -13.51 9.20
CA ASN A 163 6.13 -12.22 9.81
C ASN A 163 4.76 -12.27 10.53
N THR A 164 4.14 -11.13 10.80
CA THR A 164 2.83 -11.06 11.45
C THR A 164 1.70 -11.38 10.49
N VAL A 165 0.57 -11.83 11.03
CA VAL A 165 -0.67 -12.05 10.27
C VAL A 165 -1.08 -10.75 9.54
N GLY A 166 -1.50 -10.88 8.29
CA GLY A 166 -1.88 -9.75 7.43
C GLY A 166 -0.72 -9.10 6.67
N SER A 167 0.53 -9.46 6.98
CA SER A 167 1.72 -8.97 6.25
C SER A 167 1.83 -9.59 4.85
N ALA A 168 2.63 -8.96 3.98
CA ALA A 168 2.96 -9.51 2.67
C ALA A 168 3.68 -10.88 2.78
N ALA A 169 4.54 -11.07 3.78
CA ALA A 169 5.19 -12.37 4.01
C ALA A 169 4.18 -13.45 4.40
N ASN A 170 3.16 -13.10 5.20
CA ASN A 170 2.11 -14.04 5.58
C ASN A 170 1.31 -14.51 4.35
N LEU A 171 0.85 -13.59 3.51
CA LEU A 171 0.03 -13.95 2.34
C LEU A 171 0.89 -14.44 1.17
N THR A 172 1.72 -13.57 0.60
CA THR A 172 2.56 -13.88 -0.57
C THR A 172 3.50 -15.05 -0.29
N GLY A 173 4.21 -15.01 0.86
CA GLY A 173 5.10 -16.09 1.26
C GLY A 173 4.33 -17.41 1.46
N GLY A 174 3.15 -17.35 2.09
CA GLY A 174 2.26 -18.49 2.26
C GLY A 174 1.84 -19.11 0.93
N ILE A 175 1.33 -18.30 0.00
CA ILE A 175 0.91 -18.75 -1.34
C ILE A 175 2.08 -19.39 -2.11
N VAL A 176 3.25 -18.76 -2.06
CA VAL A 176 4.44 -19.27 -2.76
C VAL A 176 4.88 -20.62 -2.20
N PHE A 177 4.99 -20.76 -0.88
CA PHE A 177 5.34 -22.03 -0.25
C PHE A 177 4.33 -23.13 -0.56
N ASP A 178 3.03 -22.82 -0.52
CA ASP A 178 1.97 -23.78 -0.85
C ASP A 178 2.05 -24.22 -2.34
N ARG A 179 2.28 -23.28 -3.26
CA ARG A 179 2.44 -23.60 -4.70
C ARG A 179 3.73 -24.36 -5.02
N LEU A 180 4.79 -24.14 -4.27
CA LEU A 180 6.04 -24.87 -4.36
C LEU A 180 5.99 -26.19 -3.57
N LYS A 181 4.89 -26.47 -2.84
CA LYS A 181 4.69 -27.65 -2.00
C LYS A 181 5.71 -27.77 -0.87
N ILE A 182 6.16 -26.63 -0.33
CA ILE A 182 7.06 -26.57 0.84
C ILE A 182 6.21 -26.59 2.12
N ASN A 183 6.17 -27.71 2.79
CA ASN A 183 5.36 -27.90 3.99
C ASN A 183 6.13 -27.46 5.26
N ALA A 184 6.44 -26.17 5.39
CA ALA A 184 7.04 -25.61 6.59
C ALA A 184 5.98 -25.37 7.69
N GLU A 185 6.39 -25.47 8.97
CA GLU A 185 5.58 -25.03 10.10
C GLU A 185 5.61 -23.50 10.14
N LYS A 186 4.54 -22.86 9.62
CA LYS A 186 4.44 -21.41 9.53
C LYS A 186 4.21 -20.80 10.91
N VAL A 187 5.12 -19.93 11.37
CA VAL A 187 4.96 -19.14 12.61
C VAL A 187 4.81 -17.67 12.27
N PHE A 188 3.96 -16.94 13.01
CA PHE A 188 3.59 -15.57 12.72
C PHE A 188 4.08 -14.63 13.82
N ILE A 189 5.33 -14.22 13.69
CA ILE A 189 6.02 -13.32 14.62
C ILE A 189 6.72 -12.21 13.86
N ASN A 190 6.85 -11.04 14.50
CA ASN A 190 7.55 -9.91 13.91
C ASN A 190 8.99 -10.29 13.50
N ASN A 191 9.44 -9.77 12.36
CA ASN A 191 10.73 -10.13 11.76
C ASN A 191 11.93 -9.86 12.69
N SER A 192 11.94 -8.77 13.45
CA SER A 192 13.05 -8.48 14.37
C SER A 192 13.16 -9.57 15.47
N VAL A 193 12.03 -10.01 16.00
CA VAL A 193 11.96 -11.13 16.94
C VAL A 193 12.31 -12.46 16.26
N ALA A 194 11.86 -12.64 15.01
CA ALA A 194 12.13 -13.84 14.24
C ALA A 194 13.63 -14.02 13.95
N MET A 195 14.34 -12.93 13.61
CA MET A 195 15.79 -12.97 13.40
C MET A 195 16.53 -13.44 14.67
N GLU A 196 16.10 -12.98 15.85
CA GLU A 196 16.70 -13.42 17.11
C GLU A 196 16.39 -14.90 17.41
N LYS A 197 15.15 -15.33 17.19
CA LYS A 197 14.76 -16.75 17.34
C LYS A 197 15.47 -17.67 16.35
N MET A 198 15.80 -17.18 15.17
CA MET A 198 16.61 -17.90 14.20
C MET A 198 18.06 -18.06 14.69
N ARG A 199 18.66 -17.04 15.32
CA ARG A 199 20.00 -17.11 15.92
C ARG A 199 20.06 -18.12 17.05
N THR A 200 19.04 -18.17 17.90
CA THR A 200 18.97 -19.14 19.03
C THR A 200 18.60 -20.56 18.60
N GLY A 201 18.22 -20.77 17.34
CA GLY A 201 17.85 -22.10 16.83
C GLY A 201 16.39 -22.49 17.05
N GLU A 202 15.55 -21.57 17.52
CA GLU A 202 14.12 -21.85 17.73
C GLU A 202 13.35 -21.97 16.41
N ILE A 203 13.79 -21.25 15.35
CA ILE A 203 13.24 -21.32 14.00
C ILE A 203 14.36 -21.52 12.98
N ALA A 204 14.03 -22.14 11.84
CA ALA A 204 14.98 -22.47 10.79
C ALA A 204 15.23 -21.31 9.80
N GLY A 205 14.25 -20.42 9.63
CA GLY A 205 14.36 -19.34 8.68
C GLY A 205 13.28 -18.27 8.82
N VAL A 206 13.48 -17.19 8.09
CA VAL A 206 12.58 -16.03 8.01
C VAL A 206 12.22 -15.78 6.56
N VAL A 207 10.94 -15.69 6.29
CA VAL A 207 10.39 -15.21 5.01
C VAL A 207 10.02 -13.74 5.17
N HIS A 208 10.55 -12.90 4.28
CA HIS A 208 10.21 -11.48 4.22
C HIS A 208 9.92 -11.06 2.78
N VAL A 209 8.77 -10.40 2.57
CA VAL A 209 8.35 -9.91 1.25
C VAL A 209 8.29 -8.39 1.30
N THR A 210 9.26 -7.74 0.68
CA THR A 210 9.45 -6.29 0.78
C THR A 210 10.36 -5.79 -0.34
N GLY A 211 10.34 -4.48 -0.60
CA GLY A 211 11.29 -3.88 -1.57
C GLY A 211 12.71 -3.90 -1.05
N LYS A 212 13.63 -4.28 -1.91
CA LYS A 212 15.07 -4.26 -1.61
C LYS A 212 15.71 -2.90 -1.95
N PRO A 213 16.76 -2.46 -1.22
CA PRO A 213 17.23 -3.04 0.04
C PRO A 213 16.28 -2.75 1.20
N THR A 214 16.10 -3.71 2.10
CA THR A 214 15.35 -3.50 3.34
C THR A 214 16.29 -3.36 4.53
N ASP A 215 15.93 -2.49 5.47
CA ASP A 215 16.73 -2.23 6.68
C ASP A 215 16.98 -3.48 7.51
N LEU A 216 16.04 -4.41 7.53
CA LEU A 216 16.15 -5.68 8.25
C LEU A 216 17.43 -6.43 7.88
N PHE A 217 17.77 -6.48 6.58
CA PHE A 217 18.96 -7.19 6.07
C PHE A 217 20.14 -6.25 5.82
N ALA A 218 19.91 -5.02 5.40
CA ALA A 218 20.98 -4.06 5.13
C ALA A 218 21.77 -3.68 6.41
N LYS A 219 21.10 -3.64 7.56
CA LYS A 219 21.69 -3.35 8.88
C LYS A 219 22.04 -4.61 9.67
N PHE A 220 21.72 -5.78 9.16
CA PHE A 220 21.97 -7.03 9.85
C PHE A 220 23.47 -7.34 9.87
N LYS A 221 23.98 -7.70 11.04
CA LYS A 221 25.34 -8.21 11.18
C LYS A 221 25.38 -9.65 10.69
N PRO A 222 26.25 -9.98 9.72
CA PRO A 222 26.31 -11.33 9.19
C PRO A 222 26.69 -12.34 10.29
N GLU A 223 25.93 -13.41 10.33
CA GLU A 223 26.19 -14.58 11.19
C GLU A 223 26.87 -15.66 10.34
N PRO A 224 27.87 -16.39 10.86
CA PRO A 224 28.56 -17.42 10.10
C PRO A 224 27.62 -18.47 9.53
N GLY A 225 27.59 -18.63 8.22
CA GLY A 225 26.83 -19.65 7.50
C GLY A 225 25.33 -19.33 7.28
N PHE A 226 24.80 -18.27 7.87
CA PHE A 226 23.45 -17.82 7.54
C PHE A 226 23.42 -17.22 6.14
N HIS A 227 22.38 -17.49 5.36
CA HIS A 227 22.35 -17.10 3.95
C HIS A 227 20.93 -16.99 3.40
N PHE A 228 20.79 -16.35 2.24
CA PHE A 228 19.55 -16.36 1.47
C PHE A 228 19.43 -17.65 0.66
N LEU A 229 18.24 -18.23 0.63
CA LEU A 229 17.90 -19.32 -0.29
C LEU A 229 17.32 -18.77 -1.61
N PRO A 230 17.67 -19.37 -2.74
CA PRO A 230 17.01 -19.07 -4.01
C PRO A 230 15.55 -19.58 -3.97
N VAL A 231 14.65 -18.81 -4.61
CA VAL A 231 13.25 -19.18 -4.80
C VAL A 231 13.02 -19.43 -6.28
N PRO A 232 12.68 -20.66 -6.70
CA PRO A 232 12.47 -21.00 -8.10
C PRO A 232 11.21 -20.32 -8.65
N PHE A 233 11.19 -20.09 -9.97
CA PHE A 233 10.08 -19.46 -10.68
C PHE A 233 9.41 -20.44 -11.69
N PRO A 234 8.71 -21.48 -11.23
CA PRO A 234 7.99 -22.43 -12.09
C PRO A 234 6.71 -21.80 -12.66
N ARG A 235 6.09 -22.51 -13.64
CA ARG A 235 4.81 -22.09 -14.24
C ARG A 235 3.72 -21.76 -13.23
N SER A 236 3.67 -22.47 -12.10
CA SER A 236 2.68 -22.25 -11.05
C SER A 236 2.74 -20.86 -10.39
N LEU A 237 3.83 -20.09 -10.61
CA LEU A 237 4.01 -18.74 -10.06
C LEU A 237 3.87 -17.63 -11.12
N GLN A 238 3.67 -17.96 -12.41
CA GLN A 238 3.73 -16.98 -13.50
C GLN A 238 2.47 -16.12 -13.68
N ASP A 239 1.42 -16.34 -12.90
CA ASP A 239 0.17 -15.61 -13.05
C ASP A 239 0.34 -14.12 -12.78
N TYR A 240 1.07 -13.75 -11.71
CA TYR A 240 1.31 -12.37 -11.29
C TYR A 240 2.64 -12.14 -10.57
N TYR A 241 3.44 -13.17 -10.33
CA TYR A 241 4.81 -13.00 -9.85
C TYR A 241 5.77 -12.79 -11.02
N VAL A 242 6.91 -12.20 -10.74
CA VAL A 242 7.97 -11.98 -11.71
C VAL A 242 9.30 -12.54 -11.18
N PRO A 243 10.18 -13.07 -12.06
CA PRO A 243 11.53 -13.45 -11.64
C PRO A 243 12.34 -12.20 -11.29
N THR A 244 13.09 -12.27 -10.20
CA THR A 244 13.99 -11.21 -9.76
C THR A 244 15.19 -11.82 -9.03
N LYS A 245 16.07 -10.99 -8.50
CA LYS A 245 17.27 -11.44 -7.77
C LYS A 245 17.64 -10.48 -6.65
N LEU A 246 18.24 -11.00 -5.61
CA LEU A 246 18.95 -10.23 -4.58
C LEU A 246 20.42 -10.14 -5.01
N THR A 247 21.05 -9.00 -4.79
CA THR A 247 22.43 -8.77 -5.24
C THR A 247 23.30 -8.26 -4.11
N SER A 248 24.62 -8.38 -4.28
CA SER A 248 25.59 -7.80 -3.36
C SER A 248 25.51 -6.26 -3.28
N GLN A 249 24.90 -5.59 -4.26
CA GLN A 249 24.62 -4.16 -4.18
C GLN A 249 23.48 -3.85 -3.23
N ASP A 250 22.49 -4.75 -3.14
CA ASP A 250 21.37 -4.62 -2.20
C ASP A 250 21.82 -4.91 -0.76
N TYR A 251 22.68 -5.94 -0.60
CA TYR A 251 23.10 -6.47 0.71
C TYR A 251 24.60 -6.79 0.76
N PRO A 252 25.47 -5.76 0.74
CA PRO A 252 26.93 -5.97 0.66
C PRO A 252 27.53 -6.71 1.88
N ASN A 253 26.83 -6.70 3.01
CA ASN A 253 27.26 -7.41 4.21
C ASN A 253 26.86 -8.90 4.22
N LEU A 254 25.91 -9.32 3.38
CA LEU A 254 25.35 -10.67 3.36
C LEU A 254 25.69 -11.45 2.09
N LEU A 255 26.02 -10.76 1.00
CA LEU A 255 26.36 -11.34 -0.29
C LEU A 255 27.75 -10.88 -0.71
N LYS A 256 28.55 -11.80 -1.22
CA LYS A 256 29.89 -11.48 -1.73
C LYS A 256 29.80 -10.62 -3.00
N PRO A 257 30.81 -9.82 -3.31
CA PRO A 257 30.84 -9.05 -4.56
C PRO A 257 30.56 -9.93 -5.78
N GLY A 258 29.56 -9.55 -6.58
CA GLY A 258 29.11 -10.31 -7.75
C GLY A 258 28.16 -11.47 -7.46
N GLU A 259 27.94 -11.83 -6.20
CA GLU A 259 26.98 -12.86 -5.82
C GLU A 259 25.55 -12.37 -6.02
N THR A 260 24.71 -13.28 -6.55
CA THR A 260 23.29 -13.05 -6.73
C THR A 260 22.49 -14.26 -6.24
N VAL A 261 21.30 -14.01 -5.70
CA VAL A 261 20.34 -15.05 -5.30
C VAL A 261 19.06 -14.84 -6.08
N GLU A 262 18.71 -15.81 -6.93
CA GLU A 262 17.47 -15.79 -7.70
C GLU A 262 16.26 -15.89 -6.76
N THR A 263 15.26 -15.06 -7.00
CA THR A 263 14.02 -15.04 -6.22
C THR A 263 12.85 -14.59 -7.07
N ILE A 264 11.69 -14.46 -6.43
CA ILE A 264 10.48 -13.93 -7.07
C ILE A 264 10.14 -12.56 -6.49
N GLY A 265 9.46 -11.78 -7.30
CA GLY A 265 8.90 -10.51 -6.90
C GLY A 265 7.39 -10.44 -7.12
N VAL A 266 6.72 -9.66 -6.30
CA VAL A 266 5.31 -9.34 -6.44
C VAL A 266 5.11 -7.85 -6.72
N PRO A 267 4.42 -7.48 -7.81
CA PRO A 267 4.12 -6.08 -8.11
C PRO A 267 3.27 -5.46 -7.00
N GLN A 268 3.69 -4.29 -6.53
CA GLN A 268 2.90 -3.46 -5.65
C GLN A 268 1.95 -2.59 -6.47
N VAL A 269 0.88 -2.14 -5.84
CA VAL A 269 -0.19 -1.37 -6.46
C VAL A 269 -0.54 -0.19 -5.57
N LEU A 270 -0.53 1.00 -6.10
CA LEU A 270 -1.09 2.18 -5.45
C LEU A 270 -2.59 2.22 -5.76
N ALA A 271 -3.42 1.87 -4.79
CA ALA A 271 -4.85 1.65 -4.98
C ALA A 271 -5.71 2.70 -4.25
N VAL A 272 -6.90 2.91 -4.78
CA VAL A 272 -7.93 3.81 -4.26
C VAL A 272 -9.30 3.16 -4.34
N TYR A 273 -10.27 3.67 -3.58
CA TYR A 273 -11.66 3.33 -3.79
C TYR A 273 -12.19 4.00 -5.07
N ASN A 274 -13.16 3.40 -5.72
CA ASN A 274 -13.82 3.95 -6.91
C ASN A 274 -14.83 5.05 -6.52
N TRP A 275 -14.32 6.20 -6.07
CA TRP A 275 -15.14 7.35 -5.73
C TRP A 275 -15.85 7.90 -6.96
N SER A 276 -17.12 8.30 -6.80
CA SER A 276 -17.86 9.06 -7.82
C SER A 276 -17.24 10.44 -8.03
N PRO A 277 -17.12 10.94 -9.27
CA PRO A 277 -16.45 12.20 -9.59
C PRO A 277 -17.00 13.44 -8.86
N GLU A 278 -18.28 13.39 -8.45
CA GLU A 278 -18.96 14.49 -7.77
C GLU A 278 -18.60 14.59 -6.28
N THR A 279 -17.94 13.56 -5.71
CA THR A 279 -17.63 13.47 -4.28
C THR A 279 -16.40 14.29 -3.91
N GLU A 280 -16.39 14.82 -2.67
CA GLU A 280 -15.20 15.49 -2.12
C GLU A 280 -13.97 14.56 -2.08
N ARG A 281 -14.20 13.28 -1.79
CA ARG A 281 -13.12 12.29 -1.77
C ARG A 281 -12.50 12.09 -3.14
N TYR A 282 -13.30 12.03 -4.21
CA TYR A 282 -12.76 11.97 -5.57
C TYR A 282 -11.89 13.19 -5.89
N ARG A 283 -12.37 14.40 -5.60
CA ARG A 283 -11.62 15.64 -5.83
C ARG A 283 -10.29 15.66 -5.07
N ARG A 284 -10.30 15.22 -3.81
CA ARG A 284 -9.13 15.14 -2.94
C ARG A 284 -8.09 14.15 -3.47
N VAL A 285 -8.52 12.94 -3.81
CA VAL A 285 -7.66 11.91 -4.38
C VAL A 285 -7.14 12.32 -5.77
N SER A 286 -7.97 12.95 -6.59
CA SER A 286 -7.55 13.47 -7.90
C SER A 286 -6.44 14.52 -7.77
N ARG A 287 -6.51 15.42 -6.79
CA ARG A 287 -5.44 16.37 -6.48
C ARG A 287 -4.16 15.66 -6.03
N PHE A 288 -4.28 14.66 -5.17
CA PHE A 288 -3.14 13.83 -4.79
C PHE A 288 -2.47 13.19 -6.00
N VAL A 289 -3.25 12.63 -6.93
CA VAL A 289 -2.74 12.02 -8.16
C VAL A 289 -2.05 13.05 -9.05
N GLU A 290 -2.62 14.24 -9.21
CA GLU A 290 -2.00 15.36 -9.96
C GLU A 290 -0.63 15.72 -9.36
N TYR A 291 -0.55 15.89 -8.03
CA TYR A 291 0.71 16.21 -7.36
C TYR A 291 1.73 15.09 -7.48
N LEU A 292 1.31 13.84 -7.35
CA LEU A 292 2.18 12.67 -7.51
C LEU A 292 2.82 12.66 -8.92
N PHE A 293 2.00 12.81 -9.96
CA PHE A 293 2.50 12.78 -11.34
C PHE A 293 3.41 13.98 -11.64
N LYS A 294 3.02 15.17 -11.22
CA LYS A 294 3.78 16.40 -11.46
C LYS A 294 5.12 16.44 -10.72
N ARG A 295 5.19 15.87 -9.52
CA ARG A 295 6.39 15.87 -8.66
C ARG A 295 7.13 14.54 -8.69
N PHE A 296 6.76 13.60 -9.57
CA PHE A 296 7.25 12.23 -9.56
C PHE A 296 8.78 12.12 -9.65
N ASP A 297 9.42 12.94 -10.48
CA ASP A 297 10.87 12.89 -10.66
C ASP A 297 11.68 13.29 -9.41
N GLN A 298 11.05 13.99 -8.45
CA GLN A 298 11.70 14.34 -7.20
C GLN A 298 11.99 13.10 -6.34
N PHE A 299 11.17 12.03 -6.46
CA PHE A 299 11.38 10.79 -5.73
C PHE A 299 12.56 9.96 -6.24
N LYS A 300 13.02 10.21 -7.45
CA LYS A 300 14.12 9.45 -8.08
C LYS A 300 15.51 9.82 -7.56
N GLN A 301 15.60 10.85 -6.73
CA GLN A 301 16.86 11.35 -6.19
C GLN A 301 17.04 10.95 -4.71
N PRO A 302 18.30 10.76 -4.25
CA PRO A 302 18.56 10.60 -2.82
C PRO A 302 17.97 11.77 -2.02
N PRO A 303 17.46 11.54 -0.80
CA PRO A 303 17.59 10.32 0.03
C PRO A 303 16.43 9.33 -0.10
N PHE A 304 15.61 9.43 -1.15
CA PHE A 304 14.44 8.58 -1.36
C PHE A 304 14.82 7.14 -1.71
N HIS A 305 13.87 6.24 -1.55
CA HIS A 305 14.12 4.81 -1.80
C HIS A 305 14.48 4.56 -3.28
N PRO A 306 15.54 3.78 -3.60
CA PRO A 306 15.96 3.58 -4.99
C PRO A 306 14.89 2.95 -5.89
N LYS A 307 13.96 2.21 -5.34
CA LYS A 307 12.82 1.60 -6.07
C LYS A 307 11.85 2.61 -6.70
N TRP A 308 11.93 3.89 -6.38
CA TRP A 308 11.21 4.91 -7.14
C TRP A 308 11.62 4.95 -8.62
N ASN A 309 12.87 4.54 -8.91
CA ASN A 309 13.37 4.44 -10.29
C ASN A 309 12.78 3.26 -11.08
N GLU A 310 12.17 2.27 -10.41
CA GLU A 310 11.52 1.13 -11.05
C GLU A 310 10.07 1.43 -11.47
N ILE A 311 9.48 2.52 -10.97
CA ILE A 311 8.07 2.84 -11.16
C ILE A 311 7.84 3.53 -12.49
N ASN A 312 6.97 2.93 -13.31
CA ASN A 312 6.43 3.55 -14.51
C ASN A 312 4.93 3.86 -14.27
N LEU A 313 4.60 5.15 -14.11
CA LEU A 313 3.23 5.59 -13.85
C LEU A 313 2.24 5.17 -14.94
N ALA A 314 2.71 4.96 -16.18
CA ALA A 314 1.88 4.55 -17.30
C ALA A 314 1.63 3.03 -17.35
N SER A 315 2.37 2.21 -16.58
CA SER A 315 2.21 0.75 -16.59
C SER A 315 0.79 0.32 -16.22
N SER A 316 0.21 -0.56 -17.02
CA SER A 316 -1.11 -1.13 -16.75
C SER A 316 -1.04 -2.25 -15.72
N LEU A 317 -2.15 -2.45 -15.00
CA LEU A 317 -2.36 -3.61 -14.13
C LEU A 317 -3.42 -4.50 -14.80
N PRO A 318 -3.05 -5.66 -15.35
CA PRO A 318 -3.98 -6.52 -16.07
C PRO A 318 -5.19 -6.93 -15.21
N GLY A 319 -6.39 -6.85 -15.80
CA GLY A 319 -7.64 -7.22 -15.11
C GLY A 319 -8.18 -6.21 -14.10
N TRP A 320 -7.54 -5.04 -13.96
CA TRP A 320 -7.97 -3.96 -13.08
C TRP A 320 -8.14 -2.65 -13.84
N THR A 321 -9.05 -1.81 -13.39
CA THR A 321 -9.34 -0.50 -14.01
C THR A 321 -8.55 0.60 -13.29
N ARG A 322 -7.92 1.47 -14.06
CA ARG A 322 -7.21 2.63 -13.52
C ARG A 322 -8.19 3.67 -12.97
N PHE A 323 -7.76 4.40 -11.95
CA PHE A 323 -8.50 5.54 -11.42
C PHE A 323 -8.63 6.61 -12.49
N ARG A 324 -9.83 7.11 -12.72
CA ARG A 324 -10.16 8.00 -13.84
C ARG A 324 -9.24 9.22 -13.92
N ALA A 325 -8.98 9.92 -12.81
CA ALA A 325 -8.09 11.09 -12.82
C ALA A 325 -6.65 10.74 -13.24
N ALA A 326 -6.14 9.54 -12.89
CA ALA A 326 -4.83 9.09 -13.33
C ALA A 326 -4.80 8.76 -14.83
N GLU A 327 -5.86 8.16 -15.37
CA GLU A 327 -5.98 7.88 -16.81
C GLU A 327 -6.05 9.17 -17.62
N GLU A 328 -6.85 10.14 -17.18
CA GLU A 328 -6.98 11.46 -17.83
C GLU A 328 -5.65 12.22 -17.86
N LEU A 329 -4.87 12.19 -16.76
CA LEU A 329 -3.53 12.81 -16.71
C LEU A 329 -2.55 12.12 -17.67
N LEU A 330 -2.55 10.79 -17.73
CA LEU A 330 -1.71 10.06 -18.69
C LEU A 330 -2.10 10.36 -20.13
N ALA A 331 -3.39 10.46 -20.43
CA ALA A 331 -3.87 10.80 -21.75
C ALA A 331 -3.44 12.22 -22.17
N SER A 332 -3.48 13.19 -21.24
CA SER A 332 -3.09 14.59 -21.52
C SER A 332 -1.58 14.77 -21.74
N THR A 333 -0.75 13.88 -21.18
CA THR A 333 0.72 13.95 -21.34
C THR A 333 1.24 13.24 -22.58
N ARG A 334 0.39 12.49 -23.29
CA ARG A 334 0.77 11.81 -24.54
C ARG A 334 0.85 12.80 -25.69
N PRO A 335 1.91 12.76 -26.51
CA PRO A 335 1.95 13.50 -27.75
C PRO A 335 0.75 13.10 -28.64
N PRO A 336 0.03 14.04 -29.26
CA PRO A 336 -1.12 13.72 -30.13
C PRO A 336 -0.78 12.73 -31.25
N GLN A 337 0.45 12.73 -31.73
CA GLN A 337 0.97 11.84 -32.77
C GLN A 337 1.09 10.37 -32.31
N ALA A 338 1.42 10.12 -31.02
CA ALA A 338 1.54 8.75 -30.50
C ALA A 338 0.17 8.05 -30.41
N PHE A 339 -0.86 8.78 -29.99
CA PHE A 339 -2.22 8.25 -29.91
C PHE A 339 -2.80 7.93 -31.30
N GLY A 340 -2.55 8.79 -32.28
CA GLY A 340 -2.96 8.55 -33.67
C GLY A 340 -2.29 7.32 -34.28
N ALA A 341 -1.00 7.12 -34.03
CA ALA A 341 -0.25 5.98 -34.51
C ALA A 341 -0.69 4.65 -33.85
N GLU A 342 -0.90 4.63 -32.51
CA GLU A 342 -1.41 3.46 -31.80
C GLU A 342 -2.81 3.09 -32.28
N LYS A 343 -3.70 4.05 -32.47
CA LYS A 343 -5.04 3.83 -32.99
C LYS A 343 -5.00 3.30 -34.43
N GLN A 344 -4.17 3.87 -35.28
CA GLN A 344 -4.01 3.39 -36.67
C GLN A 344 -3.46 1.97 -36.72
N GLN A 345 -2.51 1.60 -35.88
CA GLN A 345 -2.00 0.24 -35.76
C GLN A 345 -3.07 -0.73 -35.22
N PHE A 346 -3.86 -0.30 -34.25
CA PHE A 346 -4.99 -1.07 -33.72
C PHE A 346 -6.06 -1.30 -34.82
N ASP A 347 -6.44 -0.26 -35.55
CA ASP A 347 -7.41 -0.36 -36.64
C ASP A 347 -6.89 -1.30 -37.75
N GLN A 348 -5.61 -1.25 -38.10
CA GLN A 348 -4.98 -2.19 -39.02
C GLN A 348 -5.00 -3.64 -38.50
N TRP A 349 -4.67 -3.84 -37.22
CA TRP A 349 -4.72 -5.15 -36.58
C TRP A 349 -6.16 -5.69 -36.50
N MET A 350 -7.13 -4.85 -36.18
CA MET A 350 -8.56 -5.20 -36.16
C MET A 350 -9.06 -5.60 -37.55
N ASN A 351 -8.69 -4.85 -38.59
CA ASN A 351 -9.07 -5.14 -39.96
C ASN A 351 -8.46 -6.49 -40.47
N ALA A 352 -7.20 -6.76 -40.12
CA ALA A 352 -6.57 -8.03 -40.44
C ALA A 352 -7.28 -9.20 -39.75
N ARG A 353 -7.70 -9.04 -38.48
CA ARG A 353 -8.41 -10.04 -37.69
C ARG A 353 -9.87 -10.24 -38.15
N ALA A 354 -10.53 -9.16 -38.57
CA ALA A 354 -11.90 -9.24 -39.14
C ALA A 354 -11.94 -10.02 -40.46
N ALA A 355 -10.88 -9.92 -41.24
CA ALA A 355 -10.75 -10.70 -42.47
C ALA A 355 -10.61 -12.21 -42.22
N THR A 356 -10.11 -12.63 -41.06
CA THR A 356 -9.91 -14.02 -40.66
C THR A 356 -11.07 -14.64 -39.87
N ASN A 357 -11.92 -13.83 -39.20
CA ASN A 357 -12.91 -14.31 -38.23
C ASN A 357 -14.40 -14.00 -38.58
N GLY A 358 -14.77 -13.83 -39.84
CA GLY A 358 -16.18 -13.81 -40.24
C GLY A 358 -17.03 -12.59 -39.83
N GLY A 359 -16.41 -11.43 -39.56
CA GLY A 359 -17.08 -10.12 -39.66
C GLY A 359 -18.11 -9.73 -38.60
N ARG A 360 -18.08 -10.27 -37.36
CA ARG A 360 -18.93 -9.78 -36.28
C ARG A 360 -18.53 -8.36 -35.92
N ARG A 361 -19.46 -7.40 -35.97
CA ARG A 361 -19.25 -6.06 -35.39
C ARG A 361 -19.22 -6.15 -33.88
N LEU A 362 -18.13 -5.65 -33.27
CA LEU A 362 -17.96 -5.52 -31.83
C LEU A 362 -18.73 -4.29 -31.32
N SER A 363 -19.19 -4.34 -30.08
CA SER A 363 -19.72 -3.17 -29.40
C SER A 363 -18.58 -2.16 -29.09
N GLU A 364 -18.93 -0.93 -28.75
CA GLU A 364 -17.96 0.07 -28.34
C GLU A 364 -17.16 -0.38 -27.10
N GLU A 365 -17.81 -1.03 -26.13
CA GLU A 365 -17.18 -1.57 -24.94
C GLU A 365 -16.21 -2.72 -25.26
N GLU A 366 -16.61 -3.64 -26.14
CA GLU A 366 -15.74 -4.73 -26.61
C GLU A 366 -14.54 -4.20 -27.39
N THR A 367 -14.73 -3.16 -28.20
CA THR A 367 -13.67 -2.50 -28.97
C THR A 367 -12.70 -1.79 -28.05
N GLN A 368 -13.19 -1.08 -27.03
CA GLN A 368 -12.36 -0.42 -26.04
C GLN A 368 -11.54 -1.43 -25.22
N ALA A 369 -12.16 -2.51 -24.77
CA ALA A 369 -11.46 -3.56 -24.04
C ALA A 369 -10.35 -4.23 -24.89
N LEU A 370 -10.60 -4.45 -26.16
CA LEU A 370 -9.60 -4.98 -27.11
C LEU A 370 -8.48 -3.98 -27.39
N PHE A 371 -8.79 -2.69 -27.46
CA PHE A 371 -7.77 -1.63 -27.61
C PHE A 371 -6.84 -1.57 -26.40
N GLU A 372 -7.38 -1.69 -25.19
CA GLU A 372 -6.55 -1.76 -23.98
C GLU A 372 -5.67 -3.02 -23.93
N GLN A 373 -6.18 -4.16 -24.35
CA GLN A 373 -5.39 -5.39 -24.46
C GLN A 373 -4.28 -5.25 -25.52
N PHE A 374 -4.58 -4.66 -26.67
CA PHE A 374 -3.61 -4.39 -27.73
C PHE A 374 -2.50 -3.46 -27.24
N ARG A 375 -2.84 -2.41 -26.54
CA ARG A 375 -1.87 -1.47 -25.92
C ARG A 375 -0.97 -2.17 -24.90
N GLY A 376 -1.55 -2.96 -24.01
CA GLY A 376 -0.79 -3.72 -23.02
C GLY A 376 0.16 -4.73 -23.66
N TRP A 377 -0.23 -5.28 -24.82
CA TRP A 377 0.62 -6.17 -25.59
C TRP A 377 1.76 -5.41 -26.30
N MET A 378 1.46 -4.30 -27.00
CA MET A 378 2.45 -3.44 -27.65
C MET A 378 3.56 -2.96 -26.71
N GLN A 379 3.23 -2.67 -25.45
CA GLN A 379 4.19 -2.24 -24.42
C GLN A 379 5.14 -3.38 -23.98
N ARG A 380 4.69 -4.65 -24.04
CA ARG A 380 5.50 -5.82 -23.65
C ARG A 380 6.42 -6.33 -24.74
N GLU A 381 5.99 -6.29 -25.98
CA GLU A 381 6.63 -6.97 -27.14
C GLU A 381 7.40 -5.99 -28.06
N GLY A 382 7.68 -4.76 -27.60
CA GLY A 382 8.49 -3.81 -28.37
C GLY A 382 7.91 -3.36 -29.71
N GLY A 383 6.58 -3.40 -29.88
CA GLY A 383 5.89 -2.74 -30.97
C GLY A 383 5.56 -3.59 -32.20
N GLN A 384 5.68 -4.92 -32.17
CA GLN A 384 5.18 -5.76 -33.25
C GLN A 384 3.83 -6.42 -32.91
N PRO A 385 2.77 -6.31 -33.79
CA PRO A 385 1.46 -6.91 -33.55
C PRO A 385 1.51 -8.46 -33.56
N PRO A 386 0.66 -9.15 -32.75
CA PRO A 386 0.56 -10.60 -32.79
C PRO A 386 0.10 -11.06 -34.19
N ARG A 387 0.75 -12.08 -34.70
CA ARG A 387 0.38 -12.75 -35.97
C ARG A 387 -0.94 -13.51 -35.85
#